data_21d1c58cae3580f60de52e432aab1b07
#
_entry.id   21d1c58cae3580f60de52e432aab1b07
#
_cell.length_a   1.000
_cell.length_b   1.000
_cell.length_c   1.000
_cell.angle_alpha   90.00
_cell.angle_beta   90.00
_cell.angle_gamma   90.00
#
_symmetry.space_group_name_H-M   'P 1'
#
loop_
_entity.id
_entity.type
_entity.pdbx_description
1 polymer ?
#
loop_
_entity_poly.entity_id
_entity_poly.type
_entity_poly.pdbx_seq_one_letter_code
_entity_poly.pdbx_strand_id
1 'polypeptide(L)'
;MKRLQKGFTLIELLVVIAIIGILASVVLVNVNSARTRARTSAAQAGLSQLRGIMELNGYTSSTNTYVNPLTSDKIEIARVRDNISSNAEGASEGDRLRGNGGIGFYFMAAQIRNESNELQWYCVDQTGFSRFVTSAPGNSQRACAGI
;
A
#
# COMPACT_ATOMS: atom_id res chain seq x y z
N MET A 1 51.50 -42.13 3.67
CA MET A 1 51.52 -40.97 2.74
C MET A 1 50.76 -39.80 3.44
N LYS A 2 51.46 -38.73 3.82
CA LYS A 2 50.81 -37.52 4.37
C LYS A 2 50.22 -36.72 3.21
N ARG A 3 48.88 -36.53 3.17
CA ARG A 3 48.23 -35.61 2.24
C ARG A 3 48.62 -34.19 2.64
N LEU A 4 49.27 -33.44 1.77
CA LEU A 4 49.50 -32.02 1.92
C LEU A 4 48.14 -31.31 1.83
N GLN A 5 47.67 -30.76 2.94
CA GLN A 5 46.49 -29.92 2.95
C GLN A 5 46.84 -28.56 2.31
N LYS A 6 46.20 -28.23 1.19
CA LYS A 6 46.33 -26.91 0.59
C LYS A 6 45.62 -25.90 1.48
N GLY A 7 46.33 -24.95 2.04
CA GLY A 7 45.77 -23.84 2.81
C GLY A 7 45.24 -22.75 1.88
N PHE A 8 44.24 -22.02 2.32
CA PHE A 8 43.66 -20.82 1.67
C PHE A 8 44.65 -19.66 1.77
N THR A 9 44.84 -18.92 0.69
CA THR A 9 45.67 -17.70 0.71
C THR A 9 44.86 -16.51 1.22
N LEU A 10 45.53 -15.56 1.85
CA LEU A 10 44.94 -14.33 2.35
C LEU A 10 44.28 -13.50 1.22
N ILE A 11 44.91 -13.52 0.03
CA ILE A 11 44.42 -12.83 -1.17
C ILE A 11 43.11 -13.44 -1.67
N GLU A 12 42.96 -14.76 -1.70
CA GLU A 12 41.73 -15.42 -2.11
C GLU A 12 40.53 -15.00 -1.20
N LEU A 13 40.78 -14.93 0.11
CA LEU A 13 39.73 -14.49 1.05
C LEU A 13 39.38 -13.00 0.84
N LEU A 14 40.38 -12.15 0.65
CA LEU A 14 40.19 -10.71 0.49
C LEU A 14 39.45 -10.37 -0.80
N VAL A 15 39.70 -11.06 -1.91
CA VAL A 15 38.98 -10.87 -3.17
C VAL A 15 37.53 -11.30 -3.04
N VAL A 16 37.25 -12.41 -2.36
CA VAL A 16 35.87 -12.90 -2.15
C VAL A 16 35.05 -11.91 -1.36
N ILE A 17 35.55 -11.38 -0.23
CA ILE A 17 34.80 -10.40 0.57
C ILE A 17 34.61 -9.07 -0.19
N ALA A 18 35.58 -8.66 -1.04
CA ALA A 18 35.43 -7.47 -1.87
C ALA A 18 34.29 -7.63 -2.89
N ILE A 19 34.20 -8.77 -3.57
CA ILE A 19 33.16 -9.08 -4.54
C ILE A 19 31.80 -9.15 -3.83
N ILE A 20 31.70 -9.84 -2.68
CA ILE A 20 30.44 -9.91 -1.90
C ILE A 20 30.01 -8.51 -1.47
N GLY A 21 30.92 -7.63 -1.05
CA GLY A 21 30.64 -6.26 -0.67
C GLY A 21 30.01 -5.44 -1.80
N ILE A 22 30.57 -5.56 -3.02
CA ILE A 22 30.02 -4.88 -4.20
C ILE A 22 28.62 -5.42 -4.55
N LEU A 23 28.46 -6.74 -4.60
CA LEU A 23 27.17 -7.36 -4.91
C LEU A 23 26.10 -7.01 -3.88
N ALA A 24 26.44 -7.03 -2.59
CA ALA A 24 25.51 -6.69 -1.51
C ALA A 24 25.01 -5.23 -1.61
N SER A 25 25.88 -4.28 -1.99
CA SER A 25 25.47 -2.86 -2.13
C SER A 25 24.45 -2.66 -3.24
N VAL A 26 24.58 -3.31 -4.38
CA VAL A 26 23.64 -3.24 -5.51
C VAL A 26 22.29 -3.88 -5.16
N VAL A 27 22.32 -5.02 -4.47
CA VAL A 27 21.09 -5.73 -4.05
C VAL A 27 20.27 -4.91 -3.06
N LEU A 28 20.91 -4.26 -2.08
CA LEU A 28 20.21 -3.45 -1.07
C LEU A 28 19.38 -2.32 -1.69
N VAL A 29 19.88 -1.61 -2.68
CA VAL A 29 19.14 -0.52 -3.35
C VAL A 29 17.94 -1.07 -4.11
N ASN A 30 18.10 -2.17 -4.84
CA ASN A 30 17.02 -2.78 -5.62
C ASN A 30 15.92 -3.37 -4.74
N VAL A 31 16.25 -3.96 -3.59
CA VAL A 31 15.26 -4.52 -2.67
C VAL A 31 14.36 -3.44 -2.08
N ASN A 32 14.88 -2.28 -1.72
CA ASN A 32 14.07 -1.18 -1.18
C ASN A 32 13.05 -0.66 -2.21
N SER A 33 13.48 -0.47 -3.46
CA SER A 33 12.58 -0.07 -4.54
C SER A 33 11.50 -1.12 -4.81
N ALA A 34 11.86 -2.40 -4.84
CA ALA A 34 10.93 -3.49 -5.02
C ALA A 34 9.89 -3.57 -3.88
N ARG A 35 10.29 -3.38 -2.63
CA ARG A 35 9.40 -3.33 -1.48
C ARG A 35 8.39 -2.19 -1.57
N THR A 36 8.83 -0.99 -1.94
CA THR A 36 7.93 0.17 -2.11
C THR A 36 6.89 -0.11 -3.19
N ARG A 37 7.29 -0.61 -4.36
CA ARG A 37 6.36 -1.00 -5.43
C ARG A 37 5.37 -2.08 -4.98
N ALA A 38 5.85 -3.10 -4.26
CA ALA A 38 4.98 -4.16 -3.74
C ALA A 38 3.92 -3.62 -2.77
N ARG A 39 4.29 -2.72 -1.84
CA ARG A 39 3.35 -2.05 -0.94
C ARG A 39 2.32 -1.21 -1.69
N THR A 40 2.76 -0.40 -2.66
CA THR A 40 1.87 0.40 -3.50
C THR A 40 0.85 -0.48 -4.22
N SER A 41 1.29 -1.55 -4.87
CA SER A 41 0.40 -2.50 -5.55
C SER A 41 -0.56 -3.19 -4.59
N ALA A 42 -0.11 -3.58 -3.40
CA ALA A 42 -0.95 -4.20 -2.38
C ALA A 42 -2.03 -3.23 -1.87
N ALA A 43 -1.69 -1.96 -1.62
CA ALA A 43 -2.66 -0.94 -1.21
C ALA A 43 -3.69 -0.65 -2.31
N GLN A 44 -3.27 -0.52 -3.57
CA GLN A 44 -4.17 -0.34 -4.71
C GLN A 44 -5.12 -1.54 -4.89
N ALA A 45 -4.61 -2.77 -4.79
CA ALA A 45 -5.42 -3.98 -4.85
C ALA A 45 -6.44 -4.02 -3.70
N GLY A 46 -6.02 -3.66 -2.47
CA GLY A 46 -6.91 -3.55 -1.32
C GLY A 46 -8.01 -2.53 -1.52
N LEU A 47 -7.70 -1.34 -2.05
CA LEU A 47 -8.70 -0.31 -2.36
C LEU A 47 -9.70 -0.78 -3.43
N SER A 48 -9.23 -1.49 -4.45
CA SER A 48 -10.10 -2.07 -5.47
C SER A 48 -11.00 -3.17 -4.90
N GLN A 49 -10.47 -4.02 -4.03
CA GLN A 49 -11.23 -5.06 -3.32
C GLN A 49 -12.29 -4.43 -2.39
N LEU A 50 -11.94 -3.35 -1.69
CA LEU A 50 -12.85 -2.64 -0.81
C LEU A 50 -14.10 -2.19 -1.54
N ARG A 51 -13.99 -1.72 -2.77
CA ARG A 51 -15.17 -1.35 -3.58
C ARG A 51 -16.17 -2.49 -3.68
N GLY A 52 -15.74 -3.69 -4.06
CA GLY A 52 -16.62 -4.85 -4.15
C GLY A 52 -17.27 -5.21 -2.81
N ILE A 53 -16.50 -5.12 -1.72
CA ILE A 53 -17.02 -5.39 -0.37
C ILE A 53 -18.01 -4.31 0.07
N MET A 54 -17.77 -3.04 -0.24
CA MET A 54 -18.70 -1.95 0.07
C MET A 54 -20.03 -2.10 -0.65
N GLU A 55 -20.04 -2.50 -1.91
CA GLU A 55 -21.28 -2.77 -2.65
C GLU A 55 -22.06 -3.97 -2.08
N LEU A 56 -21.37 -5.02 -1.64
CA LEU A 56 -22.01 -6.23 -1.11
C LEU A 56 -22.40 -6.11 0.36
N ASN A 57 -21.50 -5.61 1.18
CA ASN A 57 -21.61 -5.64 2.64
C ASN A 57 -21.70 -4.27 3.28
N GLY A 58 -21.27 -3.21 2.59
CA GLY A 58 -21.25 -1.84 3.09
C GLY A 58 -22.60 -1.11 2.91
N TYR A 59 -23.45 -1.57 2.00
CA TYR A 59 -24.69 -0.92 1.65
C TYR A 59 -25.88 -1.44 2.48
N THR A 60 -26.76 -0.52 2.89
CA THR A 60 -28.01 -0.83 3.56
C THR A 60 -29.16 -0.31 2.71
N SER A 61 -29.89 -1.21 2.06
CA SER A 61 -30.94 -0.86 1.09
C SER A 61 -32.14 -0.12 1.72
N SER A 62 -32.50 -0.41 2.97
CA SER A 62 -33.61 0.24 3.68
C SER A 62 -33.37 1.73 3.93
N THR A 63 -32.12 2.16 4.07
CA THR A 63 -31.73 3.55 4.35
C THR A 63 -30.99 4.21 3.20
N ASN A 64 -30.71 3.48 2.10
CA ASN A 64 -29.86 3.92 0.99
C ASN A 64 -28.49 4.46 1.49
N THR A 65 -27.89 3.78 2.47
CA THR A 65 -26.71 4.29 3.18
C THR A 65 -25.56 3.29 3.08
N TYR A 66 -24.37 3.80 2.79
CA TYR A 66 -23.11 3.07 2.95
C TYR A 66 -22.49 3.34 4.31
N VAL A 67 -21.93 2.32 4.92
CA VAL A 67 -21.12 2.47 6.14
C VAL A 67 -19.83 3.25 5.83
N ASN A 68 -19.32 3.96 6.83
CA ASN A 68 -18.00 4.58 6.68
C ASN A 68 -16.92 3.48 6.70
N PRO A 69 -16.10 3.34 5.64
CA PRO A 69 -15.10 2.28 5.56
C PRO A 69 -13.99 2.39 6.63
N LEU A 70 -13.74 3.61 7.16
CA LEU A 70 -12.73 3.79 8.21
C LEU A 70 -13.21 3.34 9.60
N THR A 71 -14.50 3.43 9.88
CA THR A 71 -15.06 3.16 11.21
C THR A 71 -15.95 1.92 11.24
N SER A 72 -16.10 1.22 10.12
CA SER A 72 -16.96 0.05 10.03
C SER A 72 -16.42 -1.12 10.85
N ASP A 73 -17.28 -1.71 11.69
CA ASP A 73 -17.02 -2.94 12.44
C ASP A 73 -17.29 -4.21 11.62
N LYS A 74 -17.75 -4.09 10.37
CA LYS A 74 -17.91 -5.24 9.48
C LYS A 74 -16.59 -5.88 9.19
N ILE A 75 -16.45 -7.17 9.52
CA ILE A 75 -15.15 -7.87 9.57
C ILE A 75 -14.40 -7.86 8.23
N GLU A 76 -15.13 -7.96 7.10
CA GLU A 76 -14.52 -7.93 5.77
C GLU A 76 -13.96 -6.53 5.46
N ILE A 77 -14.70 -5.46 5.79
CA ILE A 77 -14.28 -4.08 5.58
C ILE A 77 -13.08 -3.77 6.48
N ALA A 78 -13.13 -4.16 7.75
CA ALA A 78 -12.04 -3.96 8.69
C ALA A 78 -10.75 -4.65 8.25
N ARG A 79 -10.82 -5.91 7.82
CA ARG A 79 -9.64 -6.66 7.33
C ARG A 79 -8.97 -6.00 6.12
N VAL A 80 -9.77 -5.55 5.16
CA VAL A 80 -9.23 -4.89 3.96
C VAL A 80 -8.68 -3.51 4.29
N ARG A 81 -9.36 -2.74 5.14
CA ARG A 81 -8.85 -1.46 5.67
C ARG A 81 -7.49 -1.63 6.34
N ASP A 82 -7.34 -2.62 7.23
CA ASP A 82 -6.10 -2.87 7.96
C ASP A 82 -4.96 -3.31 7.02
N ASN A 83 -5.28 -4.10 5.99
CA ASN A 83 -4.34 -4.44 4.93
C ASN A 83 -3.89 -3.20 4.15
N ILE A 84 -4.81 -2.33 3.75
CA ILE A 84 -4.48 -1.07 3.06
C ILE A 84 -3.63 -0.19 3.98
N SER A 85 -4.00 -0.02 5.25
CA SER A 85 -3.28 0.79 6.22
C SER A 85 -1.84 0.32 6.44
N SER A 86 -1.61 -0.98 6.47
CA SER A 86 -0.27 -1.55 6.64
C SER A 86 0.65 -1.34 5.43
N ASN A 87 0.09 -1.12 4.24
CA ASN A 87 0.80 -0.89 3.00
C ASN A 87 0.83 0.58 2.57
N ALA A 88 -0.02 1.44 3.16
CA ALA A 88 -0.03 2.88 2.94
C ALA A 88 1.13 3.56 3.69
N GLU A 89 1.51 4.75 3.22
CA GLU A 89 2.56 5.57 3.82
C GLU A 89 1.95 6.75 4.57
N GLY A 90 2.59 7.16 5.68
CA GLY A 90 2.15 8.27 6.53
C GLY A 90 2.53 8.04 8.00
N ALA A 91 2.63 9.12 8.77
CA ALA A 91 3.08 9.06 10.15
C ALA A 91 2.01 8.47 11.09
N SER A 92 0.74 8.69 10.81
CA SER A 92 -0.40 8.18 11.56
C SER A 92 -1.45 7.56 10.65
N GLU A 93 -2.44 6.85 11.21
CA GLU A 93 -3.53 6.28 10.41
C GLU A 93 -4.32 7.37 9.66
N GLY A 94 -4.57 8.51 10.29
CA GLY A 94 -5.22 9.66 9.66
C GLY A 94 -4.41 10.30 8.54
N ASP A 95 -3.09 10.12 8.53
CA ASP A 95 -2.22 10.57 7.43
C ASP A 95 -2.12 9.54 6.30
N ARG A 96 -2.42 8.27 6.59
CA ARG A 96 -2.34 7.17 5.62
C ARG A 96 -3.64 6.91 4.90
N LEU A 97 -4.76 7.06 5.60
CA LEU A 97 -6.09 6.72 5.10
C LEU A 97 -7.05 7.88 5.25
N ARG A 98 -7.91 8.06 4.26
CA ARG A 98 -9.07 8.94 4.26
C ARG A 98 -10.28 8.16 3.75
N GLY A 99 -11.45 8.44 4.26
CA GLY A 99 -12.66 7.78 3.78
C GLY A 99 -13.91 8.31 4.48
N ASN A 100 -15.03 8.14 3.80
CA ASN A 100 -16.34 8.46 4.33
C ASN A 100 -17.40 7.56 3.67
N GLY A 101 -18.55 7.43 4.33
CA GLY A 101 -19.71 6.74 3.81
C GLY A 101 -20.99 7.39 4.32
N GLY A 102 -22.05 7.31 3.55
CA GLY A 102 -23.33 7.93 3.89
C GLY A 102 -24.42 7.60 2.87
N ILE A 103 -25.46 8.45 2.81
CA ILE A 103 -26.61 8.23 1.92
C ILE A 103 -26.16 8.28 0.45
N GLY A 104 -26.16 7.12 -0.21
CA GLY A 104 -25.84 6.96 -1.62
C GLY A 104 -24.38 7.19 -1.98
N PHE A 105 -23.44 7.21 -1.03
CA PHE A 105 -22.03 7.39 -1.33
C PHE A 105 -21.09 6.70 -0.36
N TYR A 106 -19.92 6.34 -0.84
CA TYR A 106 -18.70 6.07 -0.07
C TYR A 106 -17.45 6.44 -0.89
N PHE A 107 -16.38 6.72 -0.21
CA PHE A 107 -15.05 6.76 -0.80
C PHE A 107 -14.01 6.27 0.21
N MET A 108 -12.88 5.84 -0.28
CA MET A 108 -11.67 5.58 0.50
C MET A 108 -10.42 5.93 -0.30
N ALA A 109 -9.47 6.54 0.37
CA ALA A 109 -8.18 6.87 -0.23
C ALA A 109 -7.03 6.45 0.70
N ALA A 110 -5.91 6.05 0.10
CA ALA A 110 -4.69 5.75 0.80
C ALA A 110 -3.54 6.59 0.24
N GLN A 111 -2.64 7.01 1.11
CA GLN A 111 -1.41 7.68 0.70
C GLN A 111 -0.38 6.63 0.31
N ILE A 112 -0.01 6.58 -0.96
CA ILE A 112 0.92 5.62 -1.55
C ILE A 112 1.79 6.30 -2.59
N ARG A 113 2.87 5.62 -3.04
CA ARG A 113 3.74 6.18 -4.08
C ARG A 113 3.19 5.92 -5.47
N ASN A 114 3.28 6.94 -6.33
CA ASN A 114 2.99 6.83 -7.75
C ASN A 114 4.18 6.20 -8.52
N GLU A 115 4.06 6.10 -9.83
CA GLU A 115 5.12 5.56 -10.71
C GLU A 115 6.42 6.37 -10.66
N SER A 116 6.33 7.67 -10.40
CA SER A 116 7.48 8.58 -10.22
C SER A 116 8.08 8.51 -8.80
N ASN A 117 7.61 7.58 -7.95
CA ASN A 117 8.02 7.42 -6.55
C ASN A 117 7.67 8.62 -5.65
N GLU A 118 6.71 9.47 -6.06
CA GLU A 118 6.17 10.57 -5.29
C GLU A 118 5.01 10.10 -4.43
N LEU A 119 4.89 10.64 -3.23
CA LEU A 119 3.82 10.32 -2.30
C LEU A 119 2.54 11.05 -2.71
N GLN A 120 1.51 10.33 -3.08
CA GLN A 120 0.21 10.85 -3.52
C GLN A 120 -0.94 10.06 -2.93
N TRP A 121 -2.15 10.60 -3.02
CA TRP A 121 -3.36 9.91 -2.62
C TRP A 121 -3.92 9.10 -3.79
N TYR A 122 -4.15 7.81 -3.56
CA TYR A 122 -4.92 6.98 -4.48
C TYR A 122 -6.32 6.78 -3.92
N CYS A 123 -7.35 7.17 -4.68
CA CYS A 123 -8.72 7.26 -4.22
C CYS A 123 -9.65 6.36 -5.03
N VAL A 124 -10.58 5.69 -4.35
CA VAL A 124 -11.66 4.89 -4.95
C VAL A 124 -13.01 5.30 -4.36
N ASP A 125 -14.06 5.26 -5.17
CA ASP A 125 -15.43 5.56 -4.75
C ASP A 125 -16.49 4.70 -5.47
N GLN A 126 -17.76 4.86 -5.10
CA GLN A 126 -18.89 4.13 -5.66
C GLN A 126 -19.13 4.41 -7.15
N THR A 127 -18.65 5.54 -7.70
CA THR A 127 -18.87 5.91 -9.10
C THR A 127 -17.96 5.16 -10.08
N GLY A 128 -17.03 4.37 -9.56
CA GLY A 128 -16.02 3.69 -10.35
C GLY A 128 -14.70 4.44 -10.47
N PHE A 129 -14.58 5.62 -9.84
CA PHE A 129 -13.32 6.35 -9.80
C PHE A 129 -12.24 5.53 -9.07
N SER A 130 -11.04 5.43 -9.68
CA SER A 130 -9.91 4.69 -9.14
C SER A 130 -8.63 5.22 -9.74
N ARG A 131 -8.02 6.25 -9.12
CA ARG A 131 -6.76 6.86 -9.58
C ARG A 131 -6.09 7.72 -8.51
N PHE A 132 -4.89 8.18 -8.84
CA PHE A 132 -4.19 9.18 -8.04
C PHE A 132 -4.88 10.54 -8.09
N VAL A 133 -4.87 11.23 -6.96
CA VAL A 133 -5.39 12.60 -6.79
C VAL A 133 -4.32 13.47 -6.15
N THR A 134 -4.32 14.76 -6.46
CA THR A 134 -3.26 15.70 -6.09
C THR A 134 -3.37 16.22 -4.68
N SER A 135 -4.57 16.14 -4.07
CA SER A 135 -4.82 16.60 -2.71
C SER A 135 -5.47 15.51 -1.86
N ALA A 136 -5.30 15.59 -0.54
CA ALA A 136 -5.95 14.69 0.40
C ALA A 136 -7.47 14.87 0.35
N PRO A 137 -8.27 13.80 0.13
CA PRO A 137 -9.71 13.90 0.23
C PRO A 137 -10.14 14.35 1.62
N GLY A 138 -11.02 15.33 1.68
CA GLY A 138 -11.62 15.78 2.94
C GLY A 138 -12.66 14.80 3.46
N ASN A 139 -12.80 14.68 4.80
CA ASN A 139 -13.78 13.77 5.41
C ASN A 139 -15.25 14.17 5.14
N SER A 140 -15.50 15.36 4.63
CA SER A 140 -16.84 15.84 4.23
C SER A 140 -17.17 15.59 2.75
N GLN A 141 -16.21 15.11 1.96
CA GLN A 141 -16.43 14.82 0.55
C GLN A 141 -17.29 13.57 0.36
N ARG A 142 -18.02 13.54 -0.76
CA ARG A 142 -18.91 12.42 -1.11
C ARG A 142 -18.30 11.50 -2.19
N ALA A 143 -17.25 11.93 -2.87
CA ALA A 143 -16.58 11.19 -3.93
C ALA A 143 -15.14 11.67 -4.10
N CYS A 144 -14.36 10.89 -4.81
CA CYS A 144 -12.98 11.22 -5.20
C CYS A 144 -12.90 12.25 -6.33
N ALA A 145 -13.97 12.45 -7.08
CA ALA A 145 -14.01 13.38 -8.20
C ALA A 145 -14.05 14.83 -7.70
N GLY A 146 -13.16 15.68 -8.24
CA GLY A 146 -13.08 17.11 -7.88
C GLY A 146 -11.98 17.46 -6.89
N ILE A 147 -11.02 16.55 -6.69
CA ILE A 147 -9.83 16.75 -5.84
C ILE A 147 -8.58 16.89 -6.71
#